data_8d3b4baf59dde00d16ef0a0e98785ca4
#
_entry.id   8d3b4baf59dde00d16ef0a0e98785ca4
#
_cell.length_a   1.000
_cell.length_b   1.000
_cell.length_c   1.000
_cell.angle_alpha   90.00
_cell.angle_beta   90.00
_cell.angle_gamma   90.00
#
_symmetry.space_group_name_H-M   'P 1'
#
loop_
_entity.id
_entity.type
_entity.pdbx_description
1 polymer ?
#
loop_
_entity_poly.entity_id
_entity_poly.type
_entity_poly.pdbx_seq_one_letter_code
_entity_poly.pdbx_strand_id
1 'polypeptide(L)'
;MDDLYAINAAKSEFREGFNLADPSRMLAIADPDLVNFSDGQPSEFGESGLDALKTRLANLFERFTAKLSVIVIEIRLQGDIAYDYGWHDLTLTPKGGGEAIRRRNRYVDIWRRNQEGNWKLWMYMDNQDIADPFRPEQIPSAGAQVHGSF
;
A
#
# COMPACT_ATOMS: atom_id res chain seq x y z
N MET A 1 -14.42 -0.12 18.32
CA MET A 1 -13.13 0.38 17.79
C MET A 1 -13.43 1.41 16.74
N ASP A 2 -12.74 2.51 16.78
CA ASP A 2 -12.84 3.56 15.77
C ASP A 2 -12.43 3.01 14.40
N ASP A 3 -13.27 3.23 13.39
CA ASP A 3 -13.02 2.76 12.02
C ASP A 3 -11.71 3.31 11.45
N LEU A 4 -11.42 4.57 11.71
CA LEU A 4 -10.19 5.20 11.28
C LEU A 4 -8.98 4.53 11.91
N TYR A 5 -9.05 4.22 13.19
CA TYR A 5 -7.99 3.49 13.88
C TYR A 5 -7.78 2.11 13.25
N ALA A 6 -8.86 1.40 12.92
CA ALA A 6 -8.78 0.07 12.32
C ALA A 6 -8.09 0.12 10.93
N ILE A 7 -8.41 1.10 10.10
CA ILE A 7 -7.77 1.28 8.79
C ILE A 7 -6.28 1.62 8.97
N ASN A 8 -5.95 2.53 9.87
CA ASN A 8 -4.56 2.88 10.14
C ASN A 8 -3.76 1.70 10.69
N ALA A 9 -4.37 0.88 11.54
CA ALA A 9 -3.74 -0.33 12.04
C ALA A 9 -3.45 -1.33 10.91
N ALA A 10 -4.39 -1.51 9.98
CA ALA A 10 -4.20 -2.37 8.81
C ALA A 10 -3.07 -1.84 7.90
N LYS A 11 -3.01 -0.53 7.69
CA LYS A 11 -1.92 0.10 6.92
C LYS A 11 -0.56 -0.12 7.59
N SER A 12 -0.51 -0.04 8.91
CA SER A 12 0.70 -0.33 9.67
C SER A 12 1.13 -1.78 9.54
N GLU A 13 0.18 -2.73 9.58
CA GLU A 13 0.48 -4.16 9.37
C GLU A 13 1.08 -4.41 7.99
N PHE A 14 0.55 -3.77 6.95
CA PHE A 14 1.10 -3.87 5.61
C PHE A 14 2.54 -3.34 5.55
N ARG A 15 2.77 -2.13 6.03
CA ARG A 15 4.10 -1.50 6.05
C ARG A 15 5.11 -2.32 6.84
N GLU A 16 4.75 -2.74 8.03
CA GLU A 16 5.64 -3.54 8.87
C GLU A 16 5.92 -4.91 8.27
N GLY A 17 4.89 -5.56 7.71
CA GLY A 17 5.06 -6.81 7.00
C GLY A 17 6.02 -6.67 5.82
N PHE A 18 5.92 -5.59 5.07
CA PHE A 18 6.84 -5.29 3.98
C PHE A 18 8.28 -5.12 4.49
N ASN A 19 8.46 -4.33 5.53
CA ASN A 19 9.78 -4.04 6.10
C ASN A 19 10.43 -5.26 6.78
N LEU A 20 9.61 -6.23 7.19
CA LEU A 20 10.06 -7.50 7.76
C LEU A 20 10.12 -8.64 6.74
N ALA A 21 9.85 -8.35 5.47
CA ALA A 21 9.82 -9.35 4.40
C ALA A 21 8.82 -10.50 4.69
N ASP A 22 7.64 -10.15 5.16
CA ASP A 22 6.58 -11.09 5.52
C ASP A 22 5.33 -10.88 4.65
N PRO A 23 5.25 -11.55 3.47
CA PRO A 23 4.08 -11.41 2.59
C PRO A 23 2.77 -11.84 3.23
N SER A 24 2.77 -12.83 4.08
CA SER A 24 1.54 -13.30 4.76
C SER A 24 0.96 -12.22 5.66
N ARG A 25 1.81 -11.52 6.40
CA ARG A 25 1.40 -10.38 7.24
C ARG A 25 0.86 -9.23 6.40
N MET A 26 1.54 -8.91 5.29
CA MET A 26 1.09 -7.88 4.37
C MET A 26 -0.31 -8.17 3.83
N LEU A 27 -0.54 -9.40 3.38
CA LEU A 27 -1.77 -9.77 2.68
C LEU A 27 -2.92 -10.16 3.62
N ALA A 28 -2.67 -10.28 4.92
CA ALA A 28 -3.72 -10.51 5.91
C ALA A 28 -4.76 -9.38 5.95
N ILE A 29 -4.38 -8.17 5.52
CA ILE A 29 -5.30 -7.03 5.44
C ILE A 29 -6.16 -7.01 4.19
N ALA A 30 -5.88 -7.88 3.22
CA ALA A 30 -6.57 -7.86 1.93
C ALA A 30 -7.93 -8.54 2.00
N ASP A 31 -8.88 -7.96 1.26
CA ASP A 31 -10.17 -8.60 0.98
C ASP A 31 -9.93 -9.80 0.06
N PRO A 32 -10.67 -10.92 0.25
CA PRO A 32 -10.56 -12.07 -0.65
C PRO A 32 -10.85 -11.75 -2.12
N ASP A 33 -11.62 -10.69 -2.38
CA ASP A 33 -11.93 -10.20 -3.73
C ASP A 33 -11.06 -9.02 -4.15
N LEU A 34 -9.83 -8.94 -3.63
CA LEU A 34 -8.90 -7.85 -3.92
C LEU A 34 -8.77 -7.59 -5.42
N VAL A 35 -8.77 -6.31 -5.78
CA VAL A 35 -8.37 -5.82 -7.11
C VAL A 35 -7.04 -5.10 -6.94
N ASN A 36 -6.00 -5.62 -7.56
CA ASN A 36 -4.65 -5.06 -7.43
C ASN A 36 -4.10 -4.62 -8.79
N PHE A 37 -3.87 -3.33 -8.92
CA PHE A 37 -3.30 -2.69 -10.10
C PHE A 37 -1.95 -2.04 -9.72
N SER A 38 -0.93 -2.87 -9.56
CA SER A 38 0.41 -2.39 -9.22
C SER A 38 1.16 -1.93 -10.45
N ASP A 39 1.93 -0.86 -10.30
CA ASP A 39 2.75 -0.29 -11.35
C ASP A 39 3.69 -1.33 -11.97
N GLY A 40 3.66 -1.41 -13.30
CA GLY A 40 4.52 -2.31 -14.06
C GLY A 40 4.21 -3.80 -13.89
N GLN A 41 3.06 -4.15 -13.33
CA GLN A 41 2.65 -5.53 -13.08
C GLN A 41 1.33 -5.85 -13.77
N PRO A 42 1.04 -7.12 -14.06
CA PRO A 42 -0.28 -7.52 -14.51
C PRO A 42 -1.35 -7.19 -13.47
N SER A 43 -2.59 -6.95 -13.94
CA SER A 43 -3.75 -6.85 -13.05
C SER A 43 -3.98 -8.17 -12.33
N GLU A 44 -4.29 -8.10 -11.05
CA GLU A 44 -4.48 -9.26 -10.19
C GLU A 44 -5.82 -9.17 -9.49
N PHE A 45 -6.57 -10.28 -9.47
CA PHE A 45 -7.95 -10.31 -8.95
C PHE A 45 -8.18 -11.51 -8.06
N GLY A 46 -8.84 -11.30 -6.92
CA GLY A 46 -9.33 -12.35 -6.04
C GLY A 46 -8.24 -13.26 -5.47
N GLU A 47 -8.61 -14.49 -5.17
CA GLU A 47 -7.68 -15.45 -4.55
C GLU A 47 -6.47 -15.76 -5.43
N SER A 48 -6.68 -15.96 -6.72
CA SER A 48 -5.59 -16.22 -7.66
C SER A 48 -4.64 -15.02 -7.75
N GLY A 49 -5.18 -13.81 -7.70
CA GLY A 49 -4.40 -12.57 -7.65
C GLY A 49 -3.60 -12.43 -6.37
N LEU A 50 -4.19 -12.80 -5.23
CA LEU A 50 -3.48 -12.81 -3.94
C LEU A 50 -2.34 -13.81 -3.94
N ASP A 51 -2.54 -15.00 -4.50
CA ASP A 51 -1.48 -16.00 -4.61
C ASP A 51 -0.34 -15.52 -5.51
N ALA A 52 -0.66 -14.91 -6.65
CA ALA A 52 0.33 -14.34 -7.56
C ALA A 52 1.12 -13.20 -6.89
N LEU A 53 0.44 -12.34 -6.17
CA LEU A 53 1.05 -11.23 -5.42
C LEU A 53 1.97 -11.75 -4.34
N LYS A 54 1.53 -12.75 -3.58
CA LYS A 54 2.35 -13.38 -2.53
C LYS A 54 3.65 -13.96 -3.09
N THR A 55 3.56 -14.68 -4.21
CA THR A 55 4.74 -15.24 -4.89
C THR A 55 5.68 -14.14 -5.38
N ARG A 56 5.13 -13.08 -5.98
CA ARG A 56 5.93 -11.96 -6.47
C ARG A 56 6.64 -11.24 -5.33
N LEU A 57 5.97 -11.03 -4.21
CA LEU A 57 6.57 -10.42 -3.03
C LEU A 57 7.67 -11.30 -2.42
N ALA A 58 7.45 -12.61 -2.33
CA ALA A 58 8.45 -13.54 -1.85
C ALA A 58 9.72 -13.49 -2.72
N ASN A 59 9.56 -13.46 -4.03
CA ASN A 59 10.68 -13.33 -4.98
C ASN A 59 11.42 -12.00 -4.82
N LEU A 60 10.69 -10.91 -4.60
CA LEU A 60 11.28 -9.60 -4.34
C LEU A 60 12.16 -9.64 -3.09
N PHE A 61 11.64 -10.20 -2.00
CA PHE A 61 12.35 -10.27 -0.71
C PHE A 61 13.53 -11.24 -0.71
N GLU A 62 13.54 -12.22 -1.60
CA GLU A 62 14.74 -13.04 -1.81
C GLU A 62 15.90 -12.25 -2.40
N ARG A 63 15.59 -11.29 -3.26
CA ARG A 63 16.60 -10.55 -4.03
C ARG A 63 17.00 -9.24 -3.38
N PHE A 64 16.09 -8.63 -2.61
CA PHE A 64 16.29 -7.29 -2.05
C PHE A 64 15.95 -7.24 -0.58
N THR A 65 16.71 -6.43 0.15
CA THR A 65 16.24 -5.87 1.42
C THR A 65 15.37 -4.67 1.07
N ALA A 66 14.14 -4.67 1.52
CA ALA A 66 13.16 -3.68 1.13
C ALA A 66 12.75 -2.82 2.33
N LYS A 67 12.57 -1.52 2.07
CA LYS A 67 12.07 -0.58 3.07
C LYS A 67 10.97 0.27 2.45
N LEU A 68 9.84 0.32 3.13
CA LEU A 68 8.67 1.08 2.73
C LEU A 68 8.35 2.14 3.78
N SER A 69 8.15 3.36 3.32
CA SER A 69 7.53 4.43 4.09
C SER A 69 6.23 4.84 3.40
N VAL A 70 5.20 5.11 4.17
CA VAL A 70 3.89 5.52 3.65
C VAL A 70 3.59 6.93 4.11
N ILE A 71 3.28 7.80 3.16
CA ILE A 71 2.85 9.17 3.41
C ILE A 71 1.39 9.27 3.02
N VAL A 72 0.50 9.27 4.00
CA VAL A 72 -0.94 9.38 3.77
C VAL A 72 -1.32 10.85 3.65
N ILE A 73 -1.95 11.22 2.54
CA ILE A 73 -2.44 12.59 2.33
C ILE A 73 -3.83 12.74 2.96
N GLU A 74 -4.72 11.79 2.70
CA GLU A 74 -6.10 11.87 3.17
C GLU A 74 -6.68 10.47 3.34
N ILE A 75 -7.50 10.29 4.38
CA ILE A 75 -8.35 9.12 4.57
C ILE A 75 -9.77 9.63 4.75
N ARG A 76 -10.72 9.08 4.00
CA ARG A 76 -12.14 9.39 4.14
C ARG A 76 -12.97 8.12 4.26
N LEU A 77 -13.92 8.17 5.17
CA LEU A 77 -14.86 7.09 5.44
C LEU A 77 -16.28 7.51 5.07
N GLN A 78 -17.00 6.58 4.46
CA GLN A 78 -18.43 6.73 4.20
C GLN A 78 -19.12 5.37 4.33
N GLY A 79 -19.82 5.16 5.46
CA GLY A 79 -20.46 3.88 5.74
C GLY A 79 -19.44 2.73 5.79
N ASP A 80 -19.63 1.74 4.95
CA ASP A 80 -18.78 0.53 4.88
C ASP A 80 -17.64 0.64 3.85
N ILE A 81 -17.45 1.81 3.27
CA ILE A 81 -16.40 2.10 2.29
C ILE A 81 -15.53 3.24 2.80
N ALA A 82 -14.24 3.13 2.53
CA ALA A 82 -13.29 4.20 2.77
C ALA A 82 -12.28 4.25 1.64
N TYR A 83 -11.69 5.42 1.43
CA TYR A 83 -10.53 5.54 0.57
C TYR A 83 -9.41 6.29 1.26
N ASP A 84 -8.20 6.01 0.87
CA ASP A 84 -7.05 6.82 1.21
C ASP A 84 -6.09 6.89 0.01
N TYR A 85 -5.30 7.94 -0.02
CA TYR A 85 -4.28 8.11 -1.04
C TYR A 85 -3.09 8.87 -0.49
N GLY A 86 -1.98 8.72 -1.17
CA GLY A 86 -0.73 9.34 -0.78
C GLY A 86 0.45 8.80 -1.57
N TRP A 87 1.57 8.68 -0.90
CA TRP A 87 2.79 8.17 -1.51
C TRP A 87 3.35 6.98 -0.73
N HIS A 88 3.94 6.07 -1.49
CA HIS A 88 4.84 5.03 -0.99
C HIS A 88 6.26 5.37 -1.41
N ASP A 89 7.15 5.56 -0.46
CA ASP A 89 8.58 5.68 -0.70
C ASP A 89 9.23 4.33 -0.47
N LEU A 90 9.79 3.77 -1.53
CA LEU A 90 10.36 2.43 -1.54
C LEU A 90 11.87 2.50 -1.75
N THR A 91 12.60 1.78 -0.93
CA THR A 91 14.04 1.56 -1.12
C THR A 91 14.29 0.06 -1.22
N LEU A 92 14.87 -0.37 -2.33
CA LEU A 92 15.25 -1.75 -2.57
C LEU A 92 16.78 -1.82 -2.63
N THR A 93 17.38 -2.54 -1.70
CA THR A 93 18.83 -2.74 -1.65
C THR A 93 19.14 -4.17 -2.09
N PRO A 94 19.88 -4.37 -3.20
CA PRO A 94 20.22 -5.72 -3.66
C PRO A 94 20.99 -6.49 -2.60
N LYS A 95 20.60 -7.72 -2.31
CA LYS A 95 21.30 -8.57 -1.34
C LYS A 95 22.66 -9.01 -1.83
N GLY A 96 22.83 -9.10 -3.16
CA GLY A 96 24.10 -9.45 -3.78
C GLY A 96 25.11 -8.29 -3.91
N GLY A 97 24.75 -7.11 -3.44
CA GLY A 97 25.54 -5.89 -3.58
C GLY A 97 25.09 -5.05 -4.77
N GLY A 98 25.46 -3.78 -4.76
CA GLY A 98 25.06 -2.80 -5.76
C GLY A 98 24.29 -1.64 -5.15
N GLU A 99 23.95 -0.67 -6.00
CA GLU A 99 23.25 0.52 -5.57
C GLU A 99 21.80 0.24 -5.20
N ALA A 100 21.31 0.92 -4.17
CA ALA A 100 19.91 0.88 -3.81
C ALA A 100 19.04 1.55 -4.89
N ILE A 101 17.90 0.95 -5.16
CA ILE A 101 16.86 1.50 -6.02
C ILE A 101 15.89 2.27 -5.14
N ARG A 102 15.66 3.54 -5.44
CA ARG A 102 14.70 4.37 -4.73
C ARG A 102 13.59 4.77 -5.68
N ARG A 103 12.35 4.64 -5.20
CA ARG A 103 11.17 4.94 -6.01
C ARG A 103 10.10 5.56 -5.12
N ARG A 104 9.42 6.56 -5.64
CA ARG A 104 8.18 7.06 -5.08
C ARG A 104 7.04 6.64 -5.98
N ASN A 105 6.04 5.96 -5.42
CA ASN A 105 4.80 5.68 -6.08
C ASN A 105 3.68 6.47 -5.41
N ARG A 106 2.76 6.98 -6.20
CA ARG A 106 1.48 7.50 -5.72
C ARG A 106 0.48 6.37 -5.73
N TYR A 107 -0.35 6.28 -4.70
CA TYR A 107 -1.28 5.17 -4.53
C TYR A 107 -2.68 5.65 -4.19
N VAL A 108 -3.66 4.81 -4.47
CA VAL A 108 -5.02 4.89 -3.96
C VAL A 108 -5.40 3.55 -3.39
N ASP A 109 -5.91 3.56 -2.16
CA ASP A 109 -6.50 2.40 -1.49
C ASP A 109 -7.99 2.62 -1.38
N ILE A 110 -8.78 1.58 -1.67
CA ILE A 110 -10.20 1.53 -1.34
C ILE A 110 -10.40 0.38 -0.36
N TRP A 111 -10.97 0.70 0.78
CA TRP A 111 -11.26 -0.22 1.88
C TRP A 111 -12.74 -0.51 1.93
N ARG A 112 -13.09 -1.72 2.32
CA ARG A 112 -14.48 -2.02 2.67
C ARG A 112 -14.55 -2.82 3.95
N ARG A 113 -15.62 -2.60 4.71
CA ARG A 113 -15.90 -3.34 5.92
C ARG A 113 -16.63 -4.62 5.55
N ASN A 114 -16.11 -5.77 5.99
CA ASN A 114 -16.73 -7.05 5.72
C ASN A 114 -17.89 -7.32 6.70
N GLN A 115 -18.56 -8.47 6.52
CA GLN A 115 -19.70 -8.86 7.36
C GLN A 115 -19.34 -9.04 8.85
N GLU A 116 -18.07 -9.33 9.14
CA GLU A 116 -17.56 -9.47 10.50
C GLU A 116 -17.21 -8.12 11.13
N GLY A 117 -17.36 -7.04 10.41
CA GLY A 117 -17.04 -5.69 10.87
C GLY A 117 -15.57 -5.29 10.70
N ASN A 118 -14.79 -6.07 9.98
CA ASN A 118 -13.37 -5.79 9.76
C ASN A 118 -13.14 -5.02 8.45
N TRP A 119 -12.29 -4.01 8.53
CA TRP A 119 -11.87 -3.27 7.35
C TRP A 119 -10.82 -4.05 6.57
N LYS A 120 -11.06 -4.25 5.27
CA LYS A 120 -10.15 -4.97 4.37
C LYS A 120 -9.85 -4.12 3.16
N LEU A 121 -8.60 -4.21 2.70
CA LEU A 121 -8.18 -3.56 1.46
C LEU A 121 -8.84 -4.26 0.28
N TRP A 122 -9.72 -3.56 -0.42
CA TRP A 122 -10.50 -4.13 -1.52
C TRP A 122 -9.91 -3.79 -2.88
N MET A 123 -9.48 -2.54 -3.08
CA MET A 123 -8.86 -2.12 -4.34
C MET A 123 -7.60 -1.33 -4.05
N TYR A 124 -6.58 -1.59 -4.83
CA TYR A 124 -5.29 -0.91 -4.77
C TYR A 124 -4.83 -0.55 -6.16
N MET A 125 -4.35 0.66 -6.33
CA MET A 125 -3.69 1.09 -7.55
C MET A 125 -2.51 1.97 -7.19
N ASP A 126 -1.39 1.75 -7.84
CA ASP A 126 -0.27 2.68 -7.75
C ASP A 126 0.38 2.89 -9.11
N ASN A 127 1.15 3.95 -9.20
CA ASN A 127 2.06 4.21 -10.32
C ASN A 127 3.18 5.13 -9.85
N GLN A 128 4.26 5.14 -10.61
CA GLN A 128 5.41 5.94 -10.26
C GLN A 128 5.10 7.43 -10.32
N ASP A 129 5.52 8.14 -9.27
CA ASP A 129 5.47 9.60 -9.23
C ASP A 129 6.81 10.13 -9.73
N ILE A 130 6.78 10.78 -10.89
CA ILE A 130 7.98 11.32 -11.54
C ILE A 130 8.01 12.83 -11.31
N ALA A 131 9.10 13.30 -10.71
CA ALA A 131 9.30 14.72 -10.49
C ALA A 131 9.31 15.49 -11.84
N ASP A 132 8.55 16.58 -11.90
CA ASP A 132 8.58 17.48 -13.03
C ASP A 132 9.85 18.33 -12.93
N PRO A 133 10.77 18.24 -13.90
CA PRO A 133 12.01 19.04 -13.85
C PRO A 133 11.77 20.55 -13.94
N PHE A 134 10.56 20.97 -14.37
CA PHE A 134 10.20 22.37 -14.52
C PHE A 134 9.35 22.91 -13.38
N ARG A 135 8.99 22.08 -12.40
CA ARG A 135 8.23 22.47 -11.20
C ARG A 135 8.87 21.92 -9.95
N PRO A 136 8.93 22.72 -8.89
CA PRO A 136 9.30 22.19 -7.59
C PRO A 136 8.28 21.11 -7.18
N GLU A 137 8.77 20.02 -6.62
CA GLU A 137 7.88 18.99 -6.05
C GLU A 137 7.09 19.60 -4.89
N GLN A 138 5.77 19.52 -4.96
CA GLN A 138 4.90 19.94 -3.87
C GLN A 138 4.58 18.72 -3.01
N ILE A 139 5.21 18.68 -1.86
CA ILE A 139 4.90 17.66 -0.86
C ILE A 139 3.91 18.30 0.12
N PRO A 140 2.73 17.68 0.35
CA PRO A 140 1.82 18.16 1.39
C PRO A 140 2.53 18.25 2.73
N SER A 141 2.09 19.16 3.59
CA SER A 141 2.64 19.30 4.93
C SER A 141 2.59 17.96 5.68
N ALA A 142 3.62 17.72 6.51
CA ALA A 142 3.72 16.50 7.30
C ALA A 142 2.45 16.28 8.12
N GLY A 143 1.92 15.09 8.10
CA GLY A 143 0.69 14.74 8.75
C GLY A 143 -0.47 14.68 7.76
N ALA A 144 -0.93 13.49 7.50
CA ALA A 144 -2.08 13.25 6.66
C ALA A 144 -3.27 14.03 7.18
N GLN A 145 -4.01 14.65 6.27
CA GLN A 145 -5.32 15.14 6.60
C GLN A 145 -6.25 13.94 6.73
N VAL A 146 -6.76 13.77 7.92
CA VAL A 146 -7.66 12.66 8.21
C VAL A 146 -9.04 13.24 8.40
N HIS A 147 -9.98 12.77 7.58
CA HIS A 147 -11.37 13.18 7.64
C HIS A 147 -12.22 11.98 8.08
N GLY A 148 -13.21 12.25 8.91
CA GLY A 148 -14.21 11.26 9.27
C GLY A 148 -15.05 10.85 8.05
N SER A 149 -16.34 10.70 8.24
CA SER A 149 -17.25 10.49 7.11
C SER A 149 -17.55 11.80 6.38
N PHE A 150 -17.86 11.69 5.12
CA PHE A 150 -18.35 12.79 4.30
C PHE A 150 -19.73 12.49 3.70
#